data_f7810d52ec35c05419f9a7950aba73f7
#
_entry.id   f7810d52ec35c05419f9a7950aba73f7
#
_cell.length_a   1.000
_cell.length_b   1.000
_cell.length_c   1.000
_cell.angle_alpha   90.00
_cell.angle_beta   90.00
_cell.angle_gamma   90.00
#
_symmetry.space_group_name_H-M   'P 1'
#
loop_
_entity.id
_entity.type
_entity.pdbx_description
1 polymer ?
#
loop_
_entity_poly.entity_id
_entity_poly.type
_entity_poly.pdbx_seq_one_letter_code
_entity_poly.pdbx_strand_id
1 'polypeptide(L)'
;MPEPAPDILGSRVDETSLTPTDIRRYSRHLIMPEVGVEGQKRLKASRVLCVGTGGLGSPLAFYLAAAGIGTIGLVDFDTVDESNLQRQILHSTNDIGRPKVVSATEKLKALNPDLNVVQITDRITSDNALQLFAEYDVIVDGTDNFATRYLVNDACVLLGKPNVYGSIFRFDGQATVFFPPHGPCYRCLYPEPPPAELVPNCAEGGVLGILPGIIGVIQATETVKVILGRGRTLQSRLLLYDALDMSFREMKVRKNPKCPICGPNATIKALIDYEAFCSGANLNSHSHEEKKEEPAVIREMDPRTLQGRVSGGDRLIILDVRNPEEIEICRIAGSVVIPLPELPKRLGELNAADEIVVHCKSGKRSLTAIDILQKSGFRNLHNLTGGILAWIKDVDPSLPPY
;
A
#
# COMPACT_ATOMS: atom_id res chain seq x y z
N MET A 1 26.24 -22.31 11.31
CA MET A 1 25.52 -22.19 10.04
C MET A 1 24.12 -21.68 10.39
N PRO A 2 23.50 -20.78 9.66
CA PRO A 2 22.10 -20.45 9.92
C PRO A 2 21.26 -21.72 9.77
N GLU A 3 20.26 -21.87 10.62
CA GLU A 3 19.31 -22.99 10.52
C GLU A 3 18.70 -23.01 9.09
N PRO A 4 18.52 -24.20 8.49
CA PRO A 4 17.88 -24.30 7.19
C PRO A 4 16.47 -23.70 7.29
N ALA A 5 16.08 -22.95 6.26
CA ALA A 5 14.71 -22.43 6.18
C ALA A 5 13.71 -23.59 6.23
N PRO A 6 12.57 -23.44 6.93
CA PRO A 6 11.57 -24.49 7.03
C PRO A 6 11.05 -24.86 5.65
N ASP A 7 10.76 -26.14 5.43
CA ASP A 7 10.12 -26.59 4.19
C ASP A 7 8.64 -26.20 4.20
N ILE A 8 8.28 -25.26 3.33
CA ILE A 8 6.91 -24.72 3.21
C ILE A 8 6.06 -25.44 2.14
N LEU A 9 6.65 -26.37 1.37
CA LEU A 9 6.00 -27.01 0.22
C LEU A 9 5.58 -28.46 0.47
N GLY A 10 6.27 -29.14 1.38
CA GLY A 10 6.00 -30.56 1.71
C GLY A 10 6.17 -31.49 0.49
N SER A 11 5.35 -32.55 0.43
CA SER A 11 5.43 -33.61 -0.61
C SER A 11 5.09 -33.15 -2.04
N ARG A 12 4.51 -31.98 -2.23
CA ARG A 12 4.16 -31.46 -3.57
C ARG A 12 5.37 -31.34 -4.51
N VAL A 13 6.55 -31.17 -3.97
CA VAL A 13 7.79 -31.12 -4.76
C VAL A 13 8.10 -32.46 -5.40
N ASP A 14 7.91 -33.57 -4.67
CA ASP A 14 8.16 -34.92 -5.16
C ASP A 14 7.19 -35.33 -6.28
N GLU A 15 5.96 -34.83 -6.23
CA GLU A 15 4.91 -35.04 -7.21
C GLU A 15 5.10 -34.18 -8.48
N THR A 16 5.98 -33.15 -8.41
CA THR A 16 6.19 -32.19 -9.49
C THR A 16 7.27 -32.69 -10.45
N SER A 17 6.97 -32.73 -11.74
CA SER A 17 7.93 -33.03 -12.82
C SER A 17 8.15 -31.84 -13.73
N LEU A 18 9.34 -31.76 -14.33
CA LEU A 18 9.68 -30.78 -15.35
C LEU A 18 9.49 -31.40 -16.74
N THR A 19 8.73 -30.71 -17.56
CA THR A 19 8.53 -31.07 -18.98
C THR A 19 9.76 -30.68 -19.83
N PRO A 20 9.93 -31.22 -21.05
CA PRO A 20 10.95 -30.72 -21.96
C PRO A 20 10.87 -29.21 -22.25
N THR A 21 9.68 -28.63 -22.19
CA THR A 21 9.47 -27.19 -22.33
C THR A 21 10.00 -26.44 -21.12
N ASP A 22 9.73 -26.93 -19.90
CA ASP A 22 10.30 -26.36 -18.68
C ASP A 22 11.85 -26.39 -18.72
N ILE A 23 12.42 -27.53 -19.12
CA ILE A 23 13.88 -27.67 -19.21
C ILE A 23 14.49 -26.63 -20.17
N ARG A 24 13.87 -26.39 -21.33
CA ARG A 24 14.32 -25.35 -22.26
C ARG A 24 14.15 -23.95 -21.67
N ARG A 25 12.95 -23.67 -21.12
CA ARG A 25 12.62 -22.36 -20.58
C ARG A 25 13.53 -21.98 -19.42
N TYR A 26 13.72 -22.90 -18.47
CA TYR A 26 14.45 -22.65 -17.22
C TYR A 26 15.90 -23.12 -17.27
N SER A 27 16.45 -23.40 -18.44
CA SER A 27 17.82 -23.92 -18.59
C SER A 27 18.88 -23.12 -17.84
N ARG A 28 18.71 -21.80 -17.74
CA ARG A 28 19.63 -20.92 -17.00
C ARG A 28 19.53 -21.11 -15.47
N HIS A 29 18.35 -21.45 -14.94
CA HIS A 29 18.19 -21.84 -13.56
C HIS A 29 18.74 -23.24 -13.28
N LEU A 30 18.53 -24.19 -14.21
CA LEU A 30 18.88 -25.59 -14.01
C LEU A 30 20.40 -25.82 -13.91
N ILE A 31 21.22 -24.96 -14.50
CA ILE A 31 22.68 -25.03 -14.42
C ILE A 31 23.28 -24.34 -13.19
N MET A 32 22.47 -23.63 -12.40
CA MET A 32 22.91 -23.00 -11.16
C MET A 32 22.83 -24.01 -10.00
N PRO A 33 23.93 -24.29 -9.27
CA PRO A 33 23.92 -25.26 -8.16
C PRO A 33 22.90 -24.92 -7.05
N GLU A 34 22.60 -23.64 -6.87
CA GLU A 34 21.66 -23.14 -5.86
C GLU A 34 20.18 -23.41 -6.23
N VAL A 35 19.90 -23.60 -7.52
CA VAL A 35 18.56 -23.88 -8.04
C VAL A 35 18.47 -25.34 -8.52
N GLY A 36 19.15 -25.67 -9.62
CA GLY A 36 19.15 -27.01 -10.19
C GLY A 36 17.77 -27.51 -10.59
N VAL A 37 17.64 -28.79 -10.84
CA VAL A 37 16.36 -29.45 -11.14
C VAL A 37 15.43 -29.40 -9.94
N GLU A 38 15.94 -29.67 -8.76
CA GLU A 38 15.16 -29.70 -7.52
C GLU A 38 14.58 -28.34 -7.17
N GLY A 39 15.40 -27.29 -7.25
CA GLY A 39 14.92 -25.93 -7.02
C GLY A 39 13.87 -25.48 -8.03
N GLN A 40 14.00 -25.85 -9.31
CA GLN A 40 12.99 -25.53 -10.31
C GLN A 40 11.67 -26.29 -10.09
N LYS A 41 11.72 -27.55 -9.59
CA LYS A 41 10.55 -28.28 -9.15
C LYS A 41 9.87 -27.56 -7.97
N ARG A 42 10.64 -27.08 -6.99
CA ARG A 42 10.11 -26.29 -5.87
C ARG A 42 9.39 -25.03 -6.36
N LEU A 43 9.97 -24.28 -7.29
CA LEU A 43 9.30 -23.11 -7.89
C LEU A 43 8.01 -23.50 -8.59
N LYS A 44 8.02 -24.57 -9.39
CA LYS A 44 6.84 -25.05 -10.11
C LYS A 44 5.75 -25.61 -9.19
N ALA A 45 6.11 -26.21 -8.07
CA ALA A 45 5.18 -26.74 -7.07
C ALA A 45 4.55 -25.64 -6.20
N SER A 46 5.15 -24.44 -6.17
CA SER A 46 4.77 -23.37 -5.24
C SER A 46 3.54 -22.60 -5.69
N ARG A 47 2.83 -22.07 -4.69
CA ARG A 47 1.66 -21.19 -4.83
C ARG A 47 1.95 -19.88 -4.12
N VAL A 48 1.97 -18.77 -4.84
CA VAL A 48 2.28 -17.44 -4.31
C VAL A 48 1.07 -16.53 -4.48
N LEU A 49 0.67 -15.86 -3.40
CA LEU A 49 -0.37 -14.83 -3.44
C LEU A 49 0.27 -13.45 -3.50
N CYS A 50 0.02 -12.70 -4.56
CA CYS A 50 0.38 -11.30 -4.70
C CYS A 50 -0.81 -10.44 -4.26
N VAL A 51 -0.68 -9.75 -3.14
CA VAL A 51 -1.68 -8.80 -2.65
C VAL A 51 -1.39 -7.43 -3.25
N GLY A 52 -2.19 -7.04 -4.23
CA GLY A 52 -1.99 -5.86 -5.07
C GLY A 52 -1.22 -6.16 -6.36
N THR A 53 -1.77 -5.69 -7.48
CA THR A 53 -1.14 -5.73 -8.82
C THR A 53 -0.68 -4.34 -9.27
N GLY A 54 -0.50 -3.44 -8.30
CA GLY A 54 -0.06 -2.07 -8.48
C GLY A 54 1.44 -1.93 -8.78
N GLY A 55 2.05 -0.86 -8.28
CA GLY A 55 3.46 -0.55 -8.55
C GLY A 55 4.43 -1.65 -8.12
N LEU A 56 4.33 -2.14 -6.88
CA LEU A 56 5.16 -3.23 -6.36
C LEU A 56 4.78 -4.58 -6.99
N GLY A 57 3.47 -4.86 -7.10
CA GLY A 57 2.96 -6.11 -7.66
C GLY A 57 3.31 -6.32 -9.13
N SER A 58 3.43 -5.25 -9.92
CA SER A 58 3.74 -5.34 -11.35
C SER A 58 5.07 -6.03 -11.64
N PRO A 59 6.23 -5.52 -11.21
CA PRO A 59 7.51 -6.20 -11.45
C PRO A 59 7.62 -7.53 -10.71
N LEU A 60 7.07 -7.60 -9.50
CA LEU A 60 7.00 -8.81 -8.69
C LEU A 60 6.36 -9.96 -9.47
N ALA A 61 5.13 -9.78 -9.95
CA ALA A 61 4.38 -10.82 -10.66
C ALA A 61 5.07 -11.25 -11.97
N PHE A 62 5.64 -10.29 -12.72
CA PHE A 62 6.40 -10.62 -13.93
C PHE A 62 7.60 -11.53 -13.64
N TYR A 63 8.41 -11.20 -12.62
CA TYR A 63 9.60 -12.02 -12.33
C TYR A 63 9.24 -13.36 -11.71
N LEU A 64 8.18 -13.46 -10.91
CA LEU A 64 7.70 -14.74 -10.39
C LEU A 64 7.18 -15.65 -11.52
N ALA A 65 6.42 -15.08 -12.46
CA ALA A 65 5.97 -15.81 -13.66
C ALA A 65 7.13 -16.29 -14.52
N ALA A 66 8.13 -15.43 -14.77
CA ALA A 66 9.34 -15.76 -15.51
C ALA A 66 10.19 -16.81 -14.79
N ALA A 67 10.28 -16.78 -13.47
CA ALA A 67 11.01 -17.75 -12.65
C ALA A 67 10.35 -19.15 -12.65
N GLY A 68 9.08 -19.26 -13.05
CA GLY A 68 8.38 -20.54 -13.13
C GLY A 68 7.67 -20.94 -11.85
N ILE A 69 7.13 -19.97 -11.11
CA ILE A 69 6.15 -20.24 -10.06
C ILE A 69 4.95 -20.95 -10.69
N GLY A 70 4.48 -22.04 -10.10
CA GLY A 70 3.41 -22.84 -10.72
C GLY A 70 2.04 -22.19 -10.61
N THR A 71 1.74 -21.54 -9.49
CA THR A 71 0.47 -20.83 -9.28
C THR A 71 0.72 -19.45 -8.68
N ILE A 72 0.17 -18.42 -9.32
CA ILE A 72 0.15 -17.06 -8.81
C ILE A 72 -1.30 -16.63 -8.61
N GLY A 73 -1.68 -16.34 -7.36
CA GLY A 73 -2.90 -15.62 -7.03
C GLY A 73 -2.67 -14.12 -7.15
N LEU A 74 -3.57 -13.42 -7.81
CA LEU A 74 -3.55 -11.96 -7.92
C LEU A 74 -4.79 -11.41 -7.25
N VAL A 75 -4.60 -10.59 -6.22
CA VAL A 75 -5.69 -9.92 -5.50
C VAL A 75 -5.62 -8.42 -5.78
N ASP A 76 -6.61 -7.90 -6.47
CA ASP A 76 -6.77 -6.46 -6.68
C ASP A 76 -8.21 -6.17 -7.12
N PHE A 77 -8.88 -5.24 -6.46
CA PHE A 77 -10.26 -4.87 -6.76
C PHE A 77 -10.38 -3.63 -7.66
N ASP A 78 -9.24 -2.99 -7.98
CA ASP A 78 -9.21 -1.77 -8.77
C ASP A 78 -9.28 -2.03 -10.28
N THR A 79 -9.60 -0.96 -11.01
CA THR A 79 -9.41 -0.85 -12.46
C THR A 79 -8.12 -0.08 -12.77
N VAL A 80 -7.61 -0.28 -13.98
CA VAL A 80 -6.44 0.44 -14.48
C VAL A 80 -6.82 1.90 -14.74
N ASP A 81 -6.06 2.82 -14.18
CA ASP A 81 -6.17 4.26 -14.40
C ASP A 81 -4.91 4.79 -15.10
N GLU A 82 -5.05 5.84 -15.92
CA GLU A 82 -3.92 6.43 -16.65
C GLU A 82 -2.79 6.88 -15.71
N SER A 83 -3.14 7.46 -14.56
CA SER A 83 -2.17 7.89 -13.54
C SER A 83 -1.39 6.73 -12.91
N ASN A 84 -1.82 5.49 -13.11
CA ASN A 84 -1.14 4.30 -12.64
C ASN A 84 0.03 3.90 -13.56
N LEU A 85 -0.04 4.19 -14.87
CA LEU A 85 0.86 3.65 -15.89
C LEU A 85 2.31 4.09 -15.72
N GLN A 86 2.56 5.19 -15.02
CA GLN A 86 3.91 5.66 -14.72
C GLN A 86 4.71 4.73 -13.79
N ARG A 87 4.04 3.75 -13.12
CA ARG A 87 4.69 2.81 -12.19
C ARG A 87 4.13 1.37 -12.23
N GLN A 88 2.93 1.17 -12.74
CA GLN A 88 2.27 -0.14 -12.82
C GLN A 88 2.51 -0.78 -14.19
N ILE A 89 3.76 -1.17 -14.45
CA ILE A 89 4.26 -1.62 -15.77
C ILE A 89 3.62 -2.93 -16.29
N LEU A 90 2.83 -3.59 -15.47
CA LEU A 90 2.05 -4.77 -15.85
C LEU A 90 0.84 -4.39 -16.73
N HIS A 91 0.45 -3.11 -16.70
CA HIS A 91 -0.67 -2.57 -17.45
C HIS A 91 -0.20 -1.65 -18.58
N SER A 92 -1.06 -1.40 -19.55
CA SER A 92 -0.81 -0.54 -20.70
C SER A 92 -1.98 0.41 -20.93
N THR A 93 -1.80 1.41 -21.81
CA THR A 93 -2.85 2.36 -22.17
C THR A 93 -4.13 1.67 -22.66
N ASN A 94 -4.02 0.52 -23.35
CA ASN A 94 -5.16 -0.26 -23.81
C ASN A 94 -5.94 -0.96 -22.68
N ASP A 95 -5.38 -0.98 -21.48
CA ASP A 95 -6.01 -1.61 -20.32
C ASP A 95 -6.77 -0.60 -19.44
N ILE A 96 -6.76 0.70 -19.76
CA ILE A 96 -7.46 1.74 -18.97
C ILE A 96 -8.95 1.38 -18.85
N GLY A 97 -9.47 1.42 -17.61
CA GLY A 97 -10.83 1.05 -17.26
C GLY A 97 -11.09 -0.45 -17.08
N ARG A 98 -10.13 -1.33 -17.42
CA ARG A 98 -10.25 -2.78 -17.22
C ARG A 98 -9.84 -3.17 -15.80
N PRO A 99 -10.41 -4.25 -15.22
CA PRO A 99 -9.93 -4.77 -13.94
C PRO A 99 -8.43 -5.10 -13.99
N LYS A 100 -7.65 -4.65 -12.99
CA LYS A 100 -6.20 -4.86 -12.93
C LYS A 100 -5.82 -6.33 -12.99
N VAL A 101 -6.52 -7.22 -12.27
CA VAL A 101 -6.23 -8.66 -12.27
C VAL A 101 -6.43 -9.31 -13.63
N VAL A 102 -7.37 -8.82 -14.44
CA VAL A 102 -7.61 -9.32 -15.80
C VAL A 102 -6.46 -8.94 -16.73
N SER A 103 -6.13 -7.64 -16.77
CA SER A 103 -4.98 -7.13 -17.53
C SER A 103 -3.68 -7.84 -17.14
N ALA A 104 -3.43 -7.99 -15.82
CA ALA A 104 -2.25 -8.69 -15.29
C ALA A 104 -2.19 -10.15 -15.77
N THR A 105 -3.29 -10.88 -15.68
CA THR A 105 -3.35 -12.29 -16.10
C THR A 105 -2.97 -12.47 -17.56
N GLU A 106 -3.49 -11.63 -18.45
CA GLU A 106 -3.18 -11.70 -19.89
C GLU A 106 -1.68 -11.54 -20.14
N LYS A 107 -1.04 -10.55 -19.50
CA LYS A 107 0.40 -10.28 -19.65
C LYS A 107 1.26 -11.41 -19.08
N LEU A 108 0.90 -11.93 -17.90
CA LEU A 108 1.63 -13.03 -17.27
C LEU A 108 1.51 -14.33 -18.08
N LYS A 109 0.32 -14.64 -18.62
CA LYS A 109 0.13 -15.80 -19.49
C LYS A 109 0.79 -15.63 -20.87
N ALA A 110 0.88 -14.44 -21.39
CA ALA A 110 1.65 -14.16 -22.60
C ALA A 110 3.17 -14.41 -22.38
N LEU A 111 3.68 -14.09 -21.18
CA LEU A 111 5.07 -14.37 -20.80
C LEU A 111 5.29 -15.87 -20.52
N ASN A 112 4.40 -16.51 -19.78
CA ASN A 112 4.48 -17.92 -19.39
C ASN A 112 3.12 -18.61 -19.53
N PRO A 113 2.81 -19.27 -20.67
CA PRO A 113 1.53 -19.90 -20.93
C PRO A 113 1.15 -21.02 -19.94
N ASP A 114 2.16 -21.68 -19.36
CA ASP A 114 1.97 -22.81 -18.42
C ASP A 114 1.67 -22.35 -16.99
N LEU A 115 1.78 -21.04 -16.72
CA LEU A 115 1.47 -20.46 -15.41
C LEU A 115 -0.03 -20.60 -15.08
N ASN A 116 -0.35 -21.12 -13.89
CA ASN A 116 -1.69 -21.03 -13.36
C ASN A 116 -1.89 -19.67 -12.65
N VAL A 117 -2.81 -18.84 -13.16
CA VAL A 117 -3.15 -17.54 -12.55
C VAL A 117 -4.55 -17.61 -11.98
N VAL A 118 -4.69 -17.34 -10.69
CA VAL A 118 -5.97 -17.24 -9.98
C VAL A 118 -6.30 -15.75 -9.79
N GLN A 119 -7.38 -15.29 -10.41
CA GLN A 119 -7.84 -13.91 -10.31
C GLN A 119 -8.79 -13.76 -9.12
N ILE A 120 -8.52 -12.80 -8.25
CA ILE A 120 -9.35 -12.47 -7.09
C ILE A 120 -9.64 -10.98 -7.16
N THR A 121 -10.87 -10.65 -7.55
CA THR A 121 -11.34 -9.26 -7.73
C THR A 121 -11.90 -8.66 -6.44
N ASP A 122 -12.08 -9.49 -5.41
CA ASP A 122 -12.61 -9.04 -4.14
C ASP A 122 -11.55 -8.35 -3.29
N ARG A 123 -11.98 -7.38 -2.48
CA ARG A 123 -11.13 -6.79 -1.46
C ARG A 123 -10.81 -7.83 -0.39
N ILE A 124 -9.55 -7.85 0.07
CA ILE A 124 -9.19 -8.63 1.26
C ILE A 124 -9.79 -7.96 2.49
N THR A 125 -10.50 -8.77 3.28
CA THR A 125 -11.13 -8.36 4.53
C THR A 125 -10.83 -9.37 5.63
N SER A 126 -11.19 -9.03 6.86
CA SER A 126 -11.05 -9.97 8.00
C SER A 126 -11.87 -11.25 7.83
N ASP A 127 -12.94 -11.21 7.02
CA ASP A 127 -13.80 -12.38 6.80
C ASP A 127 -13.22 -13.37 5.81
N ASN A 128 -12.45 -12.92 4.79
CA ASN A 128 -11.97 -13.80 3.71
C ASN A 128 -10.46 -14.09 3.76
N ALA A 129 -9.66 -13.29 4.47
CA ALA A 129 -8.20 -13.37 4.40
C ALA A 129 -7.64 -14.73 4.84
N LEU A 130 -8.14 -15.31 5.94
CA LEU A 130 -7.63 -16.58 6.44
C LEU A 130 -7.89 -17.72 5.46
N GLN A 131 -9.12 -17.80 4.91
CA GLN A 131 -9.46 -18.83 3.94
C GLN A 131 -8.63 -18.67 2.67
N LEU A 132 -8.52 -17.46 2.15
CA LEU A 132 -7.76 -17.17 0.95
C LEU A 132 -6.27 -17.50 1.13
N PHE A 133 -5.65 -17.01 2.21
CA PHE A 133 -4.21 -17.18 2.43
C PHE A 133 -3.83 -18.65 2.71
N ALA A 134 -4.74 -19.45 3.27
CA ALA A 134 -4.51 -20.87 3.52
C ALA A 134 -4.11 -21.63 2.23
N GLU A 135 -4.62 -21.21 1.08
CA GLU A 135 -4.39 -21.82 -0.23
C GLU A 135 -2.99 -21.59 -0.81
N TYR A 136 -2.19 -20.68 -0.23
CA TYR A 136 -0.89 -20.28 -0.75
C TYR A 136 0.25 -20.55 0.23
N ASP A 137 1.46 -20.73 -0.30
CA ASP A 137 2.66 -21.01 0.50
C ASP A 137 3.36 -19.75 0.97
N VAL A 138 3.35 -18.72 0.13
CA VAL A 138 3.98 -17.43 0.37
C VAL A 138 2.99 -16.33 0.02
N ILE A 139 2.88 -15.37 0.91
CA ILE A 139 2.10 -14.16 0.70
C ILE A 139 3.08 -13.01 0.42
N VAL A 140 2.86 -12.25 -0.64
CA VAL A 140 3.68 -11.08 -0.97
C VAL A 140 2.81 -9.84 -0.88
N ASP A 141 3.20 -8.95 0.02
CA ASP A 141 2.48 -7.71 0.30
C ASP A 141 2.98 -6.59 -0.62
N GLY A 142 2.18 -6.26 -1.63
CA GLY A 142 2.38 -5.14 -2.55
C GLY A 142 1.43 -3.97 -2.30
N THR A 143 0.87 -3.87 -1.09
CA THR A 143 -0.14 -2.85 -0.74
C THR A 143 0.48 -1.52 -0.32
N ASP A 144 -0.31 -0.46 -0.42
CA ASP A 144 0.10 0.92 -0.13
C ASP A 144 -0.66 1.55 1.06
N ASN A 145 -1.49 0.78 1.77
CA ASN A 145 -2.25 1.26 2.91
C ASN A 145 -2.01 0.43 4.18
N PHE A 146 -2.09 1.08 5.33
CA PHE A 146 -1.76 0.46 6.62
C PHE A 146 -2.76 -0.61 7.05
N ALA A 147 -4.07 -0.39 6.85
CA ALA A 147 -5.10 -1.34 7.26
C ALA A 147 -4.87 -2.71 6.61
N THR A 148 -4.63 -2.74 5.30
CA THR A 148 -4.31 -3.99 4.59
C THR A 148 -2.99 -4.59 5.03
N ARG A 149 -1.94 -3.80 5.31
CA ARG A 149 -0.64 -4.31 5.81
C ARG A 149 -0.79 -5.03 7.15
N TYR A 150 -1.54 -4.45 8.10
CA TYR A 150 -1.81 -5.11 9.39
C TYR A 150 -2.65 -6.37 9.20
N LEU A 151 -3.67 -6.33 8.35
CA LEU A 151 -4.49 -7.50 8.01
C LEU A 151 -3.66 -8.63 7.41
N VAL A 152 -2.84 -8.33 6.40
CA VAL A 152 -1.95 -9.31 5.74
C VAL A 152 -0.97 -9.91 6.75
N ASN A 153 -0.33 -9.06 7.57
CA ASN A 153 0.58 -9.53 8.61
C ASN A 153 -0.12 -10.47 9.59
N ASP A 154 -1.26 -10.05 10.13
CA ASP A 154 -1.94 -10.81 11.18
C ASP A 154 -2.46 -12.14 10.65
N ALA A 155 -3.01 -12.17 9.43
CA ALA A 155 -3.41 -13.40 8.76
C ALA A 155 -2.22 -14.35 8.54
N CYS A 156 -1.07 -13.83 8.09
CA CYS A 156 0.16 -14.63 7.93
C CYS A 156 0.67 -15.19 9.26
N VAL A 157 0.61 -14.40 10.35
CA VAL A 157 1.01 -14.87 11.69
C VAL A 157 0.09 -16.01 12.16
N LEU A 158 -1.23 -15.84 12.04
CA LEU A 158 -2.20 -16.84 12.47
C LEU A 158 -2.09 -18.14 11.68
N LEU A 159 -1.73 -18.08 10.40
CA LEU A 159 -1.55 -19.22 9.52
C LEU A 159 -0.11 -19.78 9.51
N GLY A 160 0.84 -19.12 10.18
CA GLY A 160 2.25 -19.51 10.17
C GLY A 160 2.90 -19.40 8.79
N LYS A 161 2.47 -18.44 7.96
CA LYS A 161 2.96 -18.26 6.58
C LYS A 161 3.96 -17.10 6.47
N PRO A 162 4.96 -17.20 5.56
CA PRO A 162 5.85 -16.08 5.26
C PRO A 162 5.09 -14.97 4.54
N ASN A 163 5.34 -13.73 5.00
CA ASN A 163 4.92 -12.49 4.36
C ASN A 163 6.16 -11.76 3.82
N VAL A 164 6.27 -11.64 2.50
CA VAL A 164 7.34 -10.88 1.86
C VAL A 164 6.86 -9.45 1.67
N TYR A 165 7.32 -8.59 2.55
CA TYR A 165 6.89 -7.19 2.66
C TYR A 165 7.73 -6.26 1.80
N GLY A 166 7.08 -5.30 1.16
CA GLY A 166 7.68 -4.16 0.50
C GLY A 166 6.90 -2.87 0.77
N SER A 167 7.61 -1.76 0.84
CA SER A 167 7.01 -0.43 0.98
C SER A 167 7.84 0.61 0.27
N ILE A 168 7.19 1.64 -0.24
CA ILE A 168 7.81 2.74 -0.97
C ILE A 168 7.17 4.05 -0.54
N PHE A 169 7.97 5.11 -0.51
CA PHE A 169 7.51 6.47 -0.30
C PHE A 169 8.50 7.44 -0.94
N ARG A 170 8.06 8.30 -1.86
CA ARG A 170 8.88 9.26 -2.59
C ARG A 170 10.10 8.60 -3.26
N PHE A 171 11.28 8.69 -2.64
CA PHE A 171 12.54 8.08 -3.08
C PHE A 171 13.00 6.95 -2.16
N ASP A 172 12.28 6.69 -1.07
CA ASP A 172 12.61 5.67 -0.09
C ASP A 172 11.90 4.35 -0.37
N GLY A 173 12.63 3.26 -0.27
CA GLY A 173 12.12 1.91 -0.38
C GLY A 173 12.49 1.03 0.81
N GLN A 174 11.64 0.08 1.15
CA GLN A 174 11.85 -0.89 2.22
C GLN A 174 11.44 -2.28 1.79
N ALA A 175 12.20 -3.29 2.21
CA ALA A 175 11.83 -4.69 2.03
C ALA A 175 12.28 -5.56 3.20
N THR A 176 11.49 -6.56 3.55
CA THR A 176 11.84 -7.59 4.55
C THR A 176 10.98 -8.84 4.35
N VAL A 177 11.34 -9.91 5.06
CA VAL A 177 10.51 -11.12 5.16
C VAL A 177 10.06 -11.27 6.62
N PHE A 178 8.77 -11.20 6.85
CA PHE A 178 8.16 -11.52 8.12
C PHE A 178 7.73 -12.98 8.11
N PHE A 179 8.34 -13.80 8.96
CA PHE A 179 8.02 -15.23 9.03
C PHE A 179 8.00 -15.70 10.48
N PRO A 180 6.94 -15.39 11.25
CA PRO A 180 6.72 -16.03 12.56
C PRO A 180 6.30 -17.50 12.36
N PRO A 181 6.75 -18.46 13.17
CA PRO A 181 7.45 -18.29 14.45
C PRO A 181 8.98 -18.08 14.34
N HIS A 182 9.56 -18.13 13.15
CA HIS A 182 11.02 -18.11 12.94
C HIS A 182 11.65 -16.73 13.02
N GLY A 183 10.85 -15.64 13.13
CA GLY A 183 11.35 -14.27 13.18
C GLY A 183 10.31 -13.26 13.67
N PRO A 184 10.60 -11.96 13.53
CA PRO A 184 9.66 -10.89 13.82
C PRO A 184 8.48 -10.89 12.81
N CYS A 185 7.38 -10.26 13.21
CA CYS A 185 6.27 -9.89 12.32
C CYS A 185 6.24 -8.36 12.13
N TYR A 186 5.35 -7.88 11.28
CA TYR A 186 5.16 -6.45 11.02
C TYR A 186 4.89 -5.65 12.31
N ARG A 187 4.05 -6.18 13.23
CA ARG A 187 3.78 -5.54 14.52
C ARG A 187 4.96 -5.54 15.49
N CYS A 188 6.00 -6.34 15.26
CA CYS A 188 7.25 -6.21 16.02
C CYS A 188 8.03 -4.94 15.66
N LEU A 189 7.90 -4.48 14.42
CA LEU A 189 8.54 -3.27 13.90
C LEU A 189 7.63 -2.05 14.07
N TYR A 190 6.34 -2.22 13.74
CA TYR A 190 5.31 -1.19 13.82
C TYR A 190 4.15 -1.68 14.72
N PRO A 191 4.26 -1.50 16.05
CA PRO A 191 3.24 -2.00 16.99
C PRO A 191 1.87 -1.37 16.78
N GLU A 192 1.85 -0.08 16.42
CA GLU A 192 0.66 0.74 16.17
C GLU A 192 0.78 1.47 14.84
N PRO A 193 -0.32 1.72 14.15
CA PRO A 193 -0.30 2.54 12.95
C PRO A 193 0.13 3.97 13.28
N PRO A 194 0.88 4.63 12.40
CA PRO A 194 1.16 6.04 12.58
C PRO A 194 -0.16 6.83 12.52
N PRO A 195 -0.25 7.98 13.22
CA PRO A 195 -1.38 8.88 13.07
C PRO A 195 -1.63 9.18 11.58
N ALA A 196 -2.89 9.08 11.14
CA ALA A 196 -3.27 9.23 9.72
C ALA A 196 -2.81 10.58 9.13
N GLU A 197 -2.68 11.59 9.99
CA GLU A 197 -2.27 12.95 9.63
C GLU A 197 -0.78 13.08 9.30
N LEU A 198 0.06 12.14 9.79
CA LEU A 198 1.52 12.24 9.68
C LEU A 198 2.10 11.48 8.48
N VAL A 199 1.34 10.61 7.86
CA VAL A 199 1.83 9.80 6.75
C VAL A 199 0.87 9.88 5.56
N PRO A 200 1.13 10.80 4.63
CA PRO A 200 0.39 10.84 3.37
C PRO A 200 0.57 9.52 2.62
N ASN A 201 -0.49 9.05 1.98
CA ASN A 201 -0.42 7.90 1.09
C ASN A 201 0.38 8.23 -0.19
N CYS A 202 0.71 7.21 -1.00
CA CYS A 202 1.47 7.40 -2.24
C CYS A 202 0.79 8.36 -3.24
N ALA A 203 -0.54 8.48 -3.20
CA ALA A 203 -1.29 9.39 -4.07
C ALA A 203 -1.17 10.87 -3.62
N GLU A 204 -0.88 11.08 -2.35
CA GLU A 204 -0.73 12.41 -1.75
C GLU A 204 0.74 12.83 -1.62
N GLY A 205 1.62 11.87 -1.28
CA GLY A 205 3.05 12.11 -1.08
C GLY A 205 3.90 12.05 -2.35
N GLY A 206 3.36 11.47 -3.41
CA GLY A 206 4.10 11.14 -4.63
C GLY A 206 5.01 9.91 -4.48
N VAL A 207 5.42 9.35 -5.61
CA VAL A 207 6.37 8.24 -5.66
C VAL A 207 7.13 8.26 -6.98
N LEU A 208 8.45 8.08 -6.92
CA LEU A 208 9.26 7.88 -8.11
C LEU A 208 8.86 6.56 -8.79
N GLY A 209 8.37 6.60 -10.04
CA GLY A 209 7.79 5.44 -10.72
C GLY A 209 8.72 4.23 -10.89
N ILE A 210 10.04 4.44 -10.87
CA ILE A 210 11.04 3.36 -10.94
C ILE A 210 11.19 2.63 -9.60
N LEU A 211 10.93 3.32 -8.48
CA LEU A 211 11.18 2.80 -7.13
C LEU A 211 10.44 1.48 -6.84
N PRO A 212 9.14 1.35 -7.16
CA PRO A 212 8.44 0.07 -7.00
C PRO A 212 9.04 -1.04 -7.87
N GLY A 213 9.68 -0.70 -9.00
CA GLY A 213 10.44 -1.66 -9.82
C GLY A 213 11.56 -2.32 -9.03
N ILE A 214 12.37 -1.52 -8.34
CA ILE A 214 13.49 -2.02 -7.53
C ILE A 214 12.98 -2.85 -6.34
N ILE A 215 12.07 -2.31 -5.55
CA ILE A 215 11.56 -2.99 -4.35
C ILE A 215 10.75 -4.24 -4.71
N GLY A 216 9.90 -4.21 -5.74
CA GLY A 216 9.15 -5.38 -6.19
C GLY A 216 10.04 -6.51 -6.72
N VAL A 217 11.16 -6.19 -7.38
CA VAL A 217 12.16 -7.19 -7.78
C VAL A 217 12.89 -7.78 -6.56
N ILE A 218 13.18 -6.98 -5.54
CA ILE A 218 13.72 -7.48 -4.27
C ILE A 218 12.71 -8.43 -3.61
N GLN A 219 11.41 -8.08 -3.57
CA GLN A 219 10.37 -8.98 -3.07
C GLN A 219 10.30 -10.29 -3.87
N ALA A 220 10.38 -10.24 -5.21
CA ALA A 220 10.44 -11.44 -6.04
C ALA A 220 11.66 -12.32 -5.70
N THR A 221 12.82 -11.70 -5.52
CA THR A 221 14.06 -12.40 -5.13
C THR A 221 13.92 -13.08 -3.78
N GLU A 222 13.39 -12.37 -2.77
CA GLU A 222 13.16 -12.94 -1.45
C GLU A 222 12.12 -14.08 -1.49
N THR A 223 11.06 -13.94 -2.28
CA THR A 223 10.06 -14.98 -2.50
C THR A 223 10.70 -16.25 -3.07
N VAL A 224 11.51 -16.12 -4.10
CA VAL A 224 12.26 -17.24 -4.69
C VAL A 224 13.19 -17.88 -3.65
N LYS A 225 13.94 -17.10 -2.88
CA LYS A 225 14.83 -17.62 -1.82
C LYS A 225 14.08 -18.37 -0.73
N VAL A 226 12.92 -17.86 -0.30
CA VAL A 226 12.05 -18.52 0.68
C VAL A 226 11.57 -19.89 0.13
N ILE A 227 11.12 -19.94 -1.12
CA ILE A 227 10.65 -21.17 -1.78
C ILE A 227 11.78 -22.18 -1.95
N LEU A 228 12.95 -21.73 -2.38
CA LEU A 228 14.12 -22.60 -2.56
C LEU A 228 14.71 -23.10 -1.24
N GLY A 229 14.43 -22.41 -0.12
CA GLY A 229 15.11 -22.66 1.15
C GLY A 229 16.62 -22.38 1.06
N ARG A 230 17.03 -21.44 0.23
CA ARG A 230 18.45 -21.17 -0.09
C ARG A 230 18.79 -19.70 0.13
N GLY A 231 20.07 -19.50 0.47
CA GLY A 231 20.62 -18.16 0.73
C GLY A 231 20.16 -17.59 2.08
N ARG A 232 20.60 -16.37 2.34
CA ARG A 232 20.20 -15.60 3.54
C ARG A 232 19.08 -14.64 3.14
N THR A 233 17.85 -14.97 3.56
CA THR A 233 16.69 -14.10 3.32
C THR A 233 16.75 -12.82 4.16
N LEU A 234 15.90 -11.85 3.86
CA LEU A 234 15.72 -10.64 4.68
C LEU A 234 14.92 -10.89 5.98
N GLN A 235 14.75 -12.13 6.38
CA GLN A 235 14.16 -12.46 7.68
C GLN A 235 14.98 -11.87 8.83
N SER A 236 14.31 -11.15 9.73
CA SER A 236 14.96 -10.40 10.84
C SER A 236 15.88 -9.26 10.39
N ARG A 237 15.78 -8.82 9.15
CA ARG A 237 16.50 -7.69 8.57
C ARG A 237 15.56 -6.83 7.75
N LEU A 238 15.57 -5.53 7.97
CA LEU A 238 14.90 -4.55 7.13
C LEU A 238 15.94 -3.95 6.18
N LEU A 239 15.75 -4.15 4.90
CA LEU A 239 16.50 -3.46 3.87
C LEU A 239 15.86 -2.10 3.65
N LEU A 240 16.67 -1.05 3.71
CA LEU A 240 16.31 0.32 3.37
C LEU A 240 17.05 0.71 2.10
N TYR A 241 16.33 1.27 1.15
CA TYR A 241 16.87 1.78 -0.10
C TYR A 241 16.56 3.27 -0.23
N ASP A 242 17.58 4.06 -0.47
CA ASP A 242 17.49 5.47 -0.79
C ASP A 242 17.86 5.64 -2.27
N ALA A 243 16.89 6.05 -3.09
CA ALA A 243 17.07 6.18 -4.53
C ALA A 243 17.79 7.48 -4.93
N LEU A 244 17.83 8.50 -4.05
CA LEU A 244 18.59 9.72 -4.30
C LEU A 244 20.09 9.46 -4.17
N ASP A 245 20.48 8.73 -3.13
CA ASP A 245 21.89 8.40 -2.87
C ASP A 245 22.30 7.04 -3.45
N MET A 246 21.37 6.30 -4.09
CA MET A 246 21.62 4.93 -4.58
C MET A 246 22.21 4.02 -3.50
N SER A 247 21.79 4.19 -2.27
CA SER A 247 22.36 3.49 -1.11
C SER A 247 21.40 2.45 -0.55
N PHE A 248 21.97 1.33 -0.10
CA PHE A 248 21.27 0.27 0.60
C PHE A 248 21.81 0.16 2.02
N ARG A 249 20.92 0.11 3.00
CA ARG A 249 21.26 -0.11 4.42
C ARG A 249 20.42 -1.24 4.97
N GLU A 250 21.01 -2.06 5.83
CA GLU A 250 20.29 -3.11 6.55
C GLU A 250 20.17 -2.75 8.03
N MET A 251 18.97 -2.89 8.56
CA MET A 251 18.69 -2.78 9.99
C MET A 251 18.25 -4.13 10.54
N LYS A 252 18.77 -4.51 11.69
CA LYS A 252 18.32 -5.73 12.39
C LYS A 252 16.96 -5.50 13.02
N VAL A 253 15.99 -6.33 12.68
CA VAL A 253 14.65 -6.34 13.29
C VAL A 253 14.59 -7.50 14.29
N ARG A 254 14.29 -7.17 15.55
CA ARG A 254 14.17 -8.17 16.62
C ARG A 254 12.70 -8.50 16.88
N LYS A 255 12.44 -9.77 17.22
CA LYS A 255 11.10 -10.17 17.68
C LYS A 255 10.79 -9.44 18.99
N ASN A 256 9.63 -8.79 19.05
CA ASN A 256 9.17 -8.12 20.26
C ASN A 256 8.50 -9.15 21.18
N PRO A 257 9.03 -9.42 22.39
CA PRO A 257 8.41 -10.38 23.30
C PRO A 257 7.03 -9.96 23.80
N LYS A 258 6.69 -8.67 23.69
CA LYS A 258 5.38 -8.11 24.02
C LYS A 258 4.47 -7.95 22.79
N CYS A 259 4.85 -8.51 21.63
CA CYS A 259 4.05 -8.37 20.42
C CYS A 259 2.64 -8.98 20.64
N PRO A 260 1.58 -8.24 20.35
CA PRO A 260 0.21 -8.68 20.66
C PRO A 260 -0.27 -9.87 19.82
N ILE A 261 0.43 -10.21 18.72
CA ILE A 261 0.03 -11.31 17.85
C ILE A 261 1.06 -12.45 17.77
N CYS A 262 2.37 -12.15 17.72
CA CYS A 262 3.40 -13.18 17.58
C CYS A 262 4.22 -13.43 18.85
N GLY A 263 3.96 -12.67 19.93
CA GLY A 263 4.62 -12.85 21.23
C GLY A 263 4.10 -14.06 22.00
N PRO A 264 4.81 -14.49 23.07
CA PRO A 264 4.38 -15.66 23.87
C PRO A 264 3.04 -15.45 24.57
N ASN A 265 2.68 -14.19 24.88
CA ASN A 265 1.41 -13.83 25.50
C ASN A 265 0.53 -13.04 24.51
N ALA A 266 0.45 -13.54 23.26
CA ALA A 266 -0.33 -12.89 22.23
C ALA A 266 -1.81 -12.75 22.62
N THR A 267 -2.36 -11.55 22.49
CA THR A 267 -3.77 -11.22 22.77
C THR A 267 -4.65 -11.26 21.53
N ILE A 268 -4.07 -11.00 20.34
CA ILE A 268 -4.78 -11.09 19.06
C ILE A 268 -4.79 -12.55 18.63
N LYS A 269 -5.97 -13.18 18.64
CA LYS A 269 -6.18 -14.59 18.27
C LYS A 269 -7.06 -14.76 17.03
N ALA A 270 -7.66 -13.68 16.56
CA ALA A 270 -8.49 -13.61 15.37
C ALA A 270 -8.23 -12.26 14.67
N LEU A 271 -8.62 -12.16 13.42
CA LEU A 271 -8.56 -10.90 12.68
C LEU A 271 -9.54 -9.90 13.28
N ILE A 272 -9.18 -8.62 13.23
CA ILE A 272 -9.92 -7.50 13.82
C ILE A 272 -10.44 -6.56 12.73
N ASP A 273 -11.14 -5.50 13.12
CA ASP A 273 -11.45 -4.39 12.21
C ASP A 273 -10.21 -3.49 12.04
N TYR A 274 -9.51 -3.63 10.92
CA TYR A 274 -8.28 -2.90 10.64
C TYR A 274 -8.52 -1.46 10.20
N GLU A 275 -9.68 -1.15 9.63
CA GLU A 275 -10.03 0.23 9.28
C GLU A 275 -10.27 1.05 10.56
N ALA A 276 -11.03 0.50 11.51
CA ALA A 276 -11.23 1.11 12.81
C ALA A 276 -9.91 1.22 13.60
N PHE A 277 -9.07 0.19 13.56
CA PHE A 277 -7.76 0.18 14.22
C PHE A 277 -6.81 1.26 13.68
N CYS A 278 -6.78 1.47 12.36
CA CYS A 278 -5.89 2.46 11.73
C CYS A 278 -6.45 3.88 11.74
N SER A 279 -7.78 4.06 11.89
CA SER A 279 -8.40 5.38 11.99
C SER A 279 -8.36 5.99 13.40
N GLY A 280 -7.85 5.24 14.39
CA GLY A 280 -7.82 5.70 15.80
C GLY A 280 -9.17 5.70 16.48
N ALA A 281 -10.20 5.09 15.89
CA ALA A 281 -11.49 4.87 16.52
C ALA A 281 -11.29 3.84 17.65
N ASN A 282 -11.31 4.33 18.88
CA ASN A 282 -10.91 3.69 20.12
C ASN A 282 -11.33 2.22 20.29
N LEU A 283 -10.35 1.34 20.50
CA LEU A 283 -10.50 0.06 21.19
C LEU A 283 -10.49 0.20 22.73
N ASN A 284 -10.54 1.39 23.27
CA ASN A 284 -10.54 1.65 24.71
C ASN A 284 -11.92 2.15 25.20
N SER A 285 -12.84 1.21 25.37
CA SER A 285 -13.96 1.43 26.29
C SER A 285 -13.56 1.00 27.72
N HIS A 286 -12.76 1.80 28.42
CA HIS A 286 -12.74 1.84 29.88
C HIS A 286 -12.29 3.22 30.36
N SER A 287 -13.28 3.93 30.92
CA SER A 287 -13.19 4.98 31.94
C SER A 287 -12.23 6.15 31.76
N HIS A 288 -12.75 7.24 31.20
CA HIS A 288 -12.71 8.55 31.85
C HIS A 288 -13.83 9.41 31.21
N GLU A 289 -14.80 9.80 31.99
CA GLU A 289 -15.81 10.81 31.62
C GLU A 289 -15.10 12.17 31.43
N GLU A 290 -14.58 12.41 30.22
CA GLU A 290 -14.34 13.77 29.76
C GLU A 290 -15.58 14.22 29.00
N LYS A 291 -16.07 15.39 29.36
CA LYS A 291 -17.24 16.06 28.77
C LYS A 291 -17.08 16.05 27.24
N LYS A 292 -17.94 15.29 26.55
CA LYS A 292 -18.11 15.37 25.10
C LYS A 292 -18.64 16.77 24.79
N GLU A 293 -17.79 17.66 24.31
CA GLU A 293 -18.24 18.75 23.45
C GLU A 293 -18.84 18.10 22.19
N GLU A 294 -20.05 18.51 21.82
CA GLU A 294 -20.69 18.03 20.58
C GLU A 294 -19.76 18.27 19.41
N PRO A 295 -19.55 17.28 18.50
CA PRO A 295 -18.69 17.46 17.33
C PRO A 295 -19.26 18.62 16.51
N ALA A 296 -18.45 19.66 16.31
CA ALA A 296 -18.84 20.80 15.50
C ALA A 296 -19.21 20.31 14.09
N VAL A 297 -20.43 20.60 13.67
CA VAL A 297 -20.94 20.19 12.35
C VAL A 297 -20.06 20.81 11.26
N ILE A 298 -19.28 19.98 10.57
CA ILE A 298 -18.48 20.41 9.42
C ILE A 298 -19.47 20.71 8.30
N ARG A 299 -19.47 21.95 7.82
CA ARG A 299 -20.31 22.36 6.70
C ARG A 299 -19.61 21.99 5.40
N GLU A 300 -20.33 21.30 4.53
CA GLU A 300 -19.85 20.97 3.18
C GLU A 300 -20.35 22.02 2.20
N MET A 301 -19.50 22.33 1.19
CA MET A 301 -19.87 23.22 0.08
C MET A 301 -19.49 22.54 -1.24
N ASP A 302 -20.43 22.39 -2.15
CA ASP A 302 -20.14 21.85 -3.47
C ASP A 302 -19.46 22.89 -4.39
N PRO A 303 -18.69 22.45 -5.41
CA PRO A 303 -17.94 23.34 -6.29
C PRO A 303 -18.78 24.40 -7.02
N ARG A 304 -19.99 24.05 -7.47
CA ARG A 304 -20.87 24.98 -8.22
C ARG A 304 -21.43 26.05 -7.30
N THR A 305 -21.77 25.71 -6.07
CA THR A 305 -22.19 26.68 -5.04
C THR A 305 -21.05 27.65 -4.77
N LEU A 306 -19.81 27.15 -4.58
CA LEU A 306 -18.65 28.02 -4.38
C LEU A 306 -18.45 28.97 -5.58
N GLN A 307 -18.51 28.44 -6.82
CA GLN A 307 -18.40 29.26 -8.02
C GLN A 307 -19.45 30.36 -8.08
N GLY A 308 -20.71 30.02 -7.82
CA GLY A 308 -21.84 30.97 -7.82
C GLY A 308 -21.63 32.10 -6.82
N ARG A 309 -21.14 31.80 -5.62
CA ARG A 309 -20.87 32.76 -4.55
C ARG A 309 -19.71 33.69 -4.90
N VAL A 310 -18.59 33.11 -5.41
CA VAL A 310 -17.44 33.90 -5.87
C VAL A 310 -17.82 34.84 -7.01
N SER A 311 -18.58 34.34 -7.99
CA SER A 311 -19.08 35.13 -9.12
C SER A 311 -20.08 36.20 -8.69
N GLY A 312 -20.83 35.96 -7.63
CA GLY A 312 -21.77 36.90 -7.01
C GLY A 312 -21.12 37.98 -6.18
N GLY A 313 -19.79 37.92 -5.96
CA GLY A 313 -19.02 38.89 -5.21
C GLY A 313 -19.06 38.70 -3.69
N ASP A 314 -19.42 37.52 -3.20
CA ASP A 314 -19.37 37.19 -1.78
C ASP A 314 -17.94 37.31 -1.24
N ARG A 315 -17.82 37.88 -0.03
CA ARG A 315 -16.55 37.95 0.68
C ARG A 315 -16.31 36.62 1.41
N LEU A 316 -15.58 35.72 0.78
CA LEU A 316 -15.12 34.49 1.38
C LEU A 316 -13.65 34.23 1.01
N ILE A 317 -12.94 33.48 1.84
CA ILE A 317 -11.57 33.05 1.58
C ILE A 317 -11.60 31.61 1.10
N ILE A 318 -10.98 31.34 -0.04
CA ILE A 318 -10.71 29.98 -0.50
C ILE A 318 -9.32 29.63 0.00
N LEU A 319 -9.22 28.68 0.94
CA LEU A 319 -7.96 28.23 1.53
C LEU A 319 -7.53 26.91 0.90
N ASP A 320 -6.41 26.94 0.17
CA ASP A 320 -5.80 25.75 -0.40
C ASP A 320 -4.70 25.23 0.52
N VAL A 321 -4.89 24.02 1.05
CA VAL A 321 -3.95 23.40 2.00
C VAL A 321 -3.04 22.34 1.35
N ARG A 322 -2.94 22.36 0.02
CA ARG A 322 -2.06 21.47 -0.75
C ARG A 322 -0.60 21.94 -0.67
N ASN A 323 0.30 21.04 -1.09
CA ASN A 323 1.71 21.35 -1.17
C ASN A 323 2.04 22.29 -2.37
N PRO A 324 3.14 23.06 -2.34
CA PRO A 324 3.52 23.96 -3.41
C PRO A 324 3.58 23.29 -4.79
N GLU A 325 4.08 22.08 -4.88
CA GLU A 325 4.22 21.33 -6.13
C GLU A 325 2.85 20.98 -6.76
N GLU A 326 1.81 20.80 -5.93
CA GLU A 326 0.45 20.57 -6.40
C GLU A 326 -0.19 21.87 -6.94
N ILE A 327 0.19 23.01 -6.37
CA ILE A 327 -0.27 24.34 -6.79
C ILE A 327 0.31 24.72 -8.18
N GLU A 328 1.54 24.30 -8.46
CA GLU A 328 2.17 24.50 -9.77
C GLU A 328 1.44 23.76 -10.90
N ILE A 329 0.79 22.63 -10.60
CA ILE A 329 0.02 21.87 -11.58
C ILE A 329 -1.27 22.60 -11.94
N CYS A 330 -2.06 22.97 -10.94
CA CYS A 330 -3.30 23.73 -11.10
C CYS A 330 -3.75 24.34 -9.76
N ARG A 331 -4.55 25.39 -9.80
CA ARG A 331 -5.13 26.03 -8.60
C ARG A 331 -6.48 26.67 -8.90
N ILE A 332 -7.31 26.81 -7.89
CA ILE A 332 -8.51 27.66 -7.96
C ILE A 332 -8.05 29.13 -7.91
N ALA A 333 -8.46 29.93 -8.88
CA ALA A 333 -8.06 31.33 -8.94
C ALA A 333 -8.50 32.10 -7.67
N GLY A 334 -7.58 32.92 -7.13
CA GLY A 334 -7.84 33.72 -5.92
C GLY A 334 -7.70 32.98 -4.60
N SER A 335 -7.32 31.68 -4.60
CA SER A 335 -7.09 30.95 -3.35
C SER A 335 -5.83 31.43 -2.61
N VAL A 336 -5.96 31.52 -1.28
CA VAL A 336 -4.85 31.69 -0.33
C VAL A 336 -4.23 30.31 -0.11
N VAL A 337 -2.91 30.22 -0.25
CA VAL A 337 -2.18 28.94 -0.15
C VAL A 337 -1.45 28.88 1.18
N ILE A 338 -1.83 27.94 2.03
CA ILE A 338 -1.14 27.60 3.28
C ILE A 338 -1.09 26.08 3.38
N PRO A 339 0.05 25.43 3.04
CA PRO A 339 0.19 23.98 3.13
C PRO A 339 -0.19 23.45 4.51
N LEU A 340 -0.89 22.31 4.57
CA LEU A 340 -1.39 21.75 5.82
C LEU A 340 -0.33 21.65 6.94
N PRO A 341 0.93 21.25 6.68
CA PRO A 341 1.98 21.20 7.71
C PRO A 341 2.38 22.58 8.25
N GLU A 342 2.16 23.64 7.46
CA GLU A 342 2.49 25.02 7.84
C GLU A 342 1.32 25.73 8.53
N LEU A 343 0.10 25.24 8.34
CA LEU A 343 -1.12 25.90 8.81
C LEU A 343 -1.08 26.26 10.30
N PRO A 344 -0.63 25.40 11.24
CA PRO A 344 -0.57 25.75 12.66
C PRO A 344 0.32 26.98 12.97
N LYS A 345 1.34 27.23 12.13
CA LYS A 345 2.29 28.34 12.31
C LYS A 345 1.85 29.62 11.61
N ARG A 346 0.92 29.50 10.66
CA ARG A 346 0.49 30.61 9.78
C ARG A 346 -0.96 31.03 9.98
N LEU A 347 -1.59 30.60 11.07
CA LEU A 347 -2.97 30.96 11.43
C LEU A 347 -3.18 32.48 11.49
N GLY A 348 -2.15 33.25 11.87
CA GLY A 348 -2.19 34.70 11.93
C GLY A 348 -2.36 35.40 10.57
N GLU A 349 -2.23 34.68 9.44
CA GLU A 349 -2.50 35.21 8.10
C GLU A 349 -4.00 35.17 7.75
N LEU A 350 -4.82 34.49 8.56
CA LEU A 350 -6.26 34.35 8.40
C LEU A 350 -6.98 35.13 9.48
N ASN A 351 -8.16 35.66 9.16
CA ASN A 351 -9.00 36.31 10.15
C ASN A 351 -10.14 35.36 10.58
N ALA A 352 -10.25 35.10 11.88
CA ALA A 352 -11.24 34.16 12.44
C ALA A 352 -12.71 34.61 12.20
N ALA A 353 -12.94 35.88 11.85
CA ALA A 353 -14.26 36.40 11.51
C ALA A 353 -14.67 36.11 10.06
N ASP A 354 -13.71 35.76 9.19
CA ASP A 354 -14.00 35.49 7.78
C ASP A 354 -14.67 34.12 7.57
N GLU A 355 -15.43 34.01 6.51
CA GLU A 355 -15.91 32.75 6.00
C GLU A 355 -14.82 32.10 5.14
N ILE A 356 -14.43 30.88 5.52
CA ILE A 356 -13.32 30.18 4.87
C ILE A 356 -13.81 28.87 4.27
N VAL A 357 -13.61 28.71 2.97
CA VAL A 357 -13.82 27.44 2.26
C VAL A 357 -12.47 26.77 2.09
N VAL A 358 -12.27 25.68 2.79
CA VAL A 358 -11.00 24.94 2.78
C VAL A 358 -11.04 23.84 1.74
N HIS A 359 -10.01 23.74 0.93
CA HIS A 359 -9.91 22.62 -0.01
C HIS A 359 -8.50 22.02 -0.06
N CYS A 360 -8.44 20.77 -0.52
CA CYS A 360 -7.23 20.07 -0.90
C CYS A 360 -7.45 19.36 -2.24
N LYS A 361 -6.73 18.26 -2.50
CA LYS A 361 -6.94 17.47 -3.72
C LYS A 361 -8.34 16.85 -3.77
N SER A 362 -8.76 16.11 -2.72
CA SER A 362 -9.97 15.27 -2.70
C SER A 362 -10.95 15.59 -1.56
N GLY A 363 -10.68 16.61 -0.72
CA GLY A 363 -11.51 16.95 0.44
C GLY A 363 -11.08 16.32 1.77
N LYS A 364 -10.08 15.43 1.80
CA LYS A 364 -9.64 14.74 3.04
C LYS A 364 -8.72 15.60 3.92
N ARG A 365 -7.61 16.12 3.36
CA ARG A 365 -6.68 17.01 4.09
C ARG A 365 -7.34 18.30 4.58
N SER A 366 -8.33 18.80 3.84
CA SER A 366 -9.11 19.97 4.22
C SER A 366 -9.95 19.74 5.48
N LEU A 367 -10.44 18.53 5.75
CA LEU A 367 -11.10 18.19 7.00
C LEU A 367 -10.13 18.31 8.20
N THR A 368 -8.91 17.82 8.07
CA THR A 368 -7.86 17.99 9.09
C THR A 368 -7.52 19.48 9.29
N ALA A 369 -7.44 20.25 8.21
CA ALA A 369 -7.21 21.69 8.29
C ALA A 369 -8.36 22.41 9.03
N ILE A 370 -9.61 22.02 8.77
CA ILE A 370 -10.79 22.56 9.45
C ILE A 370 -10.73 22.27 10.96
N ASP A 371 -10.35 21.06 11.36
CA ASP A 371 -10.19 20.73 12.78
C ASP A 371 -9.14 21.63 13.47
N ILE A 372 -7.98 21.85 12.81
CA ILE A 372 -6.95 22.77 13.32
C ILE A 372 -7.51 24.21 13.46
N LEU A 373 -8.22 24.69 12.45
CA LEU A 373 -8.83 26.02 12.45
C LEU A 373 -9.90 26.15 13.55
N GLN A 374 -10.76 25.14 13.72
CA GLN A 374 -11.79 25.13 14.76
C GLN A 374 -11.19 25.19 16.17
N LYS A 375 -10.16 24.37 16.44
CA LYS A 375 -9.40 24.41 17.70
C LYS A 375 -8.73 25.75 17.96
N SER A 376 -8.44 26.49 16.88
CA SER A 376 -7.83 27.82 16.94
C SER A 376 -8.84 28.99 16.95
N GLY A 377 -10.16 28.69 17.11
CA GLY A 377 -11.21 29.69 17.28
C GLY A 377 -11.95 30.13 16.03
N PHE A 378 -11.62 29.59 14.86
CA PHE A 378 -12.37 29.86 13.64
C PHE A 378 -13.72 29.13 13.67
N ARG A 379 -14.80 29.79 13.23
CA ARG A 379 -16.17 29.26 13.35
C ARG A 379 -16.91 29.09 12.03
N ASN A 380 -16.59 29.90 11.03
CA ASN A 380 -17.29 29.91 9.75
C ASN A 380 -16.49 29.19 8.68
N LEU A 381 -16.45 27.86 8.76
CA LEU A 381 -15.62 26.99 7.96
C LEU A 381 -16.46 26.04 7.11
N HIS A 382 -16.04 25.85 5.86
CA HIS A 382 -16.65 24.90 4.93
C HIS A 382 -15.57 24.02 4.32
N ASN A 383 -15.88 22.73 4.12
CA ASN A 383 -15.07 21.83 3.33
C ASN A 383 -15.57 21.85 1.88
N LEU A 384 -14.68 22.07 0.90
CA LEU A 384 -15.03 21.92 -0.50
C LEU A 384 -15.16 20.42 -0.83
N THR A 385 -16.38 19.97 -1.04
CA THR A 385 -16.70 18.56 -1.31
C THR A 385 -15.94 18.05 -2.54
N GLY A 386 -15.14 17.00 -2.34
CA GLY A 386 -14.32 16.43 -3.43
C GLY A 386 -13.08 17.25 -3.83
N GLY A 387 -12.84 18.39 -3.15
CA GLY A 387 -11.66 19.22 -3.33
C GLY A 387 -11.50 19.77 -4.76
N ILE A 388 -10.23 20.01 -5.16
CA ILE A 388 -9.95 20.58 -6.50
C ILE A 388 -10.31 19.61 -7.62
N LEU A 389 -10.33 18.30 -7.39
CA LEU A 389 -10.75 17.32 -8.42
C LEU A 389 -12.21 17.50 -8.78
N ALA A 390 -13.08 17.72 -7.79
CA ALA A 390 -14.49 18.03 -8.05
C ALA A 390 -14.66 19.42 -8.70
N TRP A 391 -13.85 20.41 -8.29
CA TRP A 391 -13.84 21.72 -8.96
C TRP A 391 -13.48 21.61 -10.43
N ILE A 392 -12.42 20.86 -10.79
CA ILE A 392 -12.01 20.62 -12.17
C ILE A 392 -13.15 19.99 -12.97
N LYS A 393 -13.78 18.95 -12.40
CA LYS A 393 -14.87 18.22 -13.06
C LYS A 393 -16.09 19.08 -13.31
N ASP A 394 -16.51 19.86 -12.32
CA ASP A 394 -17.86 20.49 -12.29
C ASP A 394 -17.86 21.96 -12.66
N VAL A 395 -16.70 22.64 -12.58
CA VAL A 395 -16.57 24.09 -12.71
C VAL A 395 -15.58 24.50 -13.79
N ASP A 396 -14.36 24.00 -13.73
CA ASP A 396 -13.28 24.41 -14.66
C ASP A 396 -12.54 23.21 -15.26
N PRO A 397 -13.13 22.57 -16.30
CA PRO A 397 -12.49 21.43 -16.97
C PRO A 397 -11.22 21.80 -17.77
N SER A 398 -10.85 23.07 -17.85
CA SER A 398 -9.60 23.49 -18.51
C SER A 398 -8.37 23.22 -17.62
N LEU A 399 -8.55 23.09 -16.31
CA LEU A 399 -7.47 22.73 -15.39
C LEU A 399 -7.15 21.24 -15.51
N PRO A 400 -5.85 20.86 -15.51
CA PRO A 400 -5.46 19.45 -15.59
C PRO A 400 -5.77 18.73 -14.28
N PRO A 401 -6.47 17.58 -14.31
CA PRO A 401 -6.57 16.69 -13.15
C PRO A 401 -5.22 15.97 -12.93
N TYR A 402 -4.90 15.65 -11.67
CA TYR A 402 -3.62 15.02 -11.30
C TYR A 402 -3.75 14.02 -10.15
#